data_7522fdec641b209278c0dba159e3ac9f
#
_entry.id   7522fdec641b209278c0dba159e3ac9f
#
_cell.length_a   1.000
_cell.length_b   1.000
_cell.length_c   1.000
_cell.angle_alpha   90.00
_cell.angle_beta   90.00
_cell.angle_gamma   90.00
#
_symmetry.space_group_name_H-M   'P 1'
#
loop_
_entity.id
_entity.type
_entity.pdbx_description
1 polymer ?
#
loop_
_entity_poly.entity_id
_entity_poly.type
_entity_poly.pdbx_seq_one_letter_code
_entity_poly.pdbx_strand_id
1 'polypeptide(L)'
;MKFFETSEHHSLKKSTYIFLRWIGIIGQLISINFVFFFLNFKFDFIISNLVIFIGILSNLYLMFIHKKIQLSDKSAFFFLLIDIFQLGILLFLTGGISNPFVIFLLIPSVFSSSNLSFKTNSLLVVLTTVIIIMLTFYSMDLPEPIGKHFHVSPYYYYSIPVALIVALFFLNYFAMIFGVQSRLRKEALSKMEEVMATEHELLSLGGQA
;
A
#
# COMPACT_ATOMS: atom_id res chain seq x y z
N MET A 1 -22.80 -5.93 19.35
CA MET A 1 -21.39 -5.91 18.95
C MET A 1 -21.24 -4.98 17.75
N LYS A 2 -21.05 -3.64 18.00
CA LYS A 2 -20.95 -2.62 16.94
C LYS A 2 -19.49 -2.35 16.59
N PHE A 3 -18.79 -3.37 16.08
CA PHE A 3 -17.38 -3.21 15.64
C PHE A 3 -17.21 -2.44 14.32
N PHE A 4 -18.31 -2.10 13.64
CA PHE A 4 -18.31 -1.49 12.31
C PHE A 4 -18.97 -0.12 12.23
N GLU A 5 -19.44 0.45 13.35
CA GLU A 5 -19.84 1.86 13.36
C GLU A 5 -18.59 2.73 13.49
N THR A 6 -18.20 3.22 12.39
CA THR A 6 -17.03 4.03 12.16
C THR A 6 -17.26 5.48 12.56
N SER A 7 -16.40 6.01 13.40
CA SER A 7 -16.22 7.45 13.54
C SER A 7 -16.00 8.08 12.14
N GLU A 8 -16.66 9.20 11.85
CA GLU A 8 -16.76 9.85 10.54
C GLU A 8 -15.46 10.38 9.94
N HIS A 9 -14.29 10.11 10.52
CA HIS A 9 -13.01 10.68 10.12
C HIS A 9 -12.00 9.63 9.63
N HIS A 10 -12.32 8.99 8.50
CA HIS A 10 -11.33 8.26 7.73
C HIS A 10 -10.54 9.26 6.88
N SER A 11 -9.40 9.68 7.35
CA SER A 11 -8.54 10.60 6.62
C SER A 11 -7.09 10.14 6.67
N LEU A 12 -6.50 10.00 5.49
CA LEU A 12 -5.11 9.65 5.32
C LEU A 12 -4.25 10.92 5.33
N LYS A 13 -3.23 10.97 6.20
CA LYS A 13 -2.28 12.07 6.21
C LYS A 13 -1.46 12.06 4.92
N LYS A 14 -1.65 13.07 4.07
CA LYS A 14 -1.03 13.21 2.74
C LYS A 14 0.50 13.07 2.79
N SER A 15 1.16 13.75 3.75
CA SER A 15 2.63 13.73 3.86
C SER A 15 3.20 12.33 4.11
N THR A 16 2.56 11.55 5.00
CA THR A 16 2.98 10.17 5.28
C THR A 16 2.82 9.28 4.05
N TYR A 17 1.72 9.44 3.32
CA TYR A 17 1.46 8.66 2.12
C TYR A 17 2.46 8.99 1.00
N ILE A 18 2.73 10.27 0.73
CA ILE A 18 3.74 10.70 -0.24
C ILE A 18 5.11 10.10 0.09
N PHE A 19 5.51 10.13 1.37
CA PHE A 19 6.79 9.59 1.80
C PHE A 19 6.89 8.07 1.55
N LEU A 20 5.84 7.31 1.89
CA LEU A 20 5.79 5.87 1.62
C LEU A 20 5.85 5.55 0.12
N ARG A 21 5.17 6.34 -0.72
CA ARG A 21 5.25 6.19 -2.18
C ARG A 21 6.66 6.45 -2.71
N TRP A 22 7.37 7.45 -2.18
CA TRP A 22 8.77 7.68 -2.56
C TRP A 22 9.66 6.48 -2.24
N ILE A 23 9.51 5.88 -1.07
CA ILE A 23 10.25 4.66 -0.71
C ILE A 23 9.98 3.55 -1.72
N GLY A 24 8.71 3.32 -2.07
CA GLY A 24 8.33 2.32 -3.06
C GLY A 24 8.91 2.59 -4.45
N ILE A 25 8.78 3.82 -4.95
CA ILE A 25 9.30 4.24 -6.26
C ILE A 25 10.83 4.11 -6.33
N ILE A 26 11.55 4.57 -5.32
CA ILE A 26 13.00 4.46 -5.25
C ILE A 26 13.42 2.98 -5.22
N GLY A 27 12.72 2.16 -4.42
CA GLY A 27 12.96 0.71 -4.39
C GLY A 27 12.78 0.06 -5.76
N GLN A 28 11.70 0.39 -6.48
CA GLN A 28 11.45 -0.09 -7.84
C GLN A 28 12.55 0.36 -8.83
N LEU A 29 12.96 1.64 -8.80
CA LEU A 29 14.03 2.15 -9.63
C LEU A 29 15.36 1.41 -9.39
N ILE A 30 15.73 1.25 -8.12
CA ILE A 30 16.95 0.53 -7.76
C ILE A 30 16.86 -0.92 -8.24
N SER A 31 15.77 -1.63 -7.96
CA SER A 31 15.61 -3.05 -8.30
C SER A 31 15.67 -3.28 -9.81
N ILE A 32 14.91 -2.53 -10.60
CA ILE A 32 14.85 -2.68 -12.07
C ILE A 32 16.23 -2.40 -12.70
N ASN A 33 16.86 -1.31 -12.29
CA ASN A 33 18.17 -0.94 -12.86
C ASN A 33 19.28 -1.91 -12.39
N PHE A 34 19.26 -2.34 -11.13
CA PHE A 34 20.23 -3.31 -10.62
C PHE A 34 20.12 -4.66 -11.35
N VAL A 35 18.92 -5.17 -11.53
CA VAL A 35 18.68 -6.46 -12.22
C VAL A 35 19.12 -6.37 -13.69
N PHE A 36 18.86 -5.25 -14.36
CA PHE A 36 19.24 -5.06 -15.74
C PHE A 36 20.77 -4.91 -15.92
N PHE A 37 21.41 -4.00 -15.19
CA PHE A 37 22.82 -3.67 -15.41
C PHE A 37 23.79 -4.62 -14.72
N PHE A 38 23.47 -5.13 -13.53
CA PHE A 38 24.40 -5.97 -12.76
C PHE A 38 24.13 -7.46 -12.92
N LEU A 39 22.87 -7.86 -13.04
CA LEU A 39 22.52 -9.28 -13.21
C LEU A 39 22.34 -9.67 -14.68
N ASN A 40 22.36 -8.70 -15.60
CA ASN A 40 22.21 -8.89 -17.05
C ASN A 40 20.92 -9.68 -17.41
N PHE A 41 19.82 -9.41 -16.72
CA PHE A 41 18.54 -10.03 -17.02
C PHE A 41 17.87 -9.34 -18.20
N LYS A 42 17.20 -10.13 -19.04
CA LYS A 42 16.49 -9.62 -20.23
C LYS A 42 15.03 -9.40 -19.90
N PHE A 43 14.57 -8.18 -20.00
CA PHE A 43 13.17 -7.75 -19.94
C PHE A 43 13.01 -6.39 -20.62
N ASP A 44 11.76 -5.94 -20.79
CA ASP A 44 11.49 -4.63 -21.40
C ASP A 44 11.88 -3.46 -20.48
N PHE A 45 13.19 -3.17 -20.43
CA PHE A 45 13.79 -2.17 -19.55
C PHE A 45 13.19 -0.78 -19.73
N ILE A 46 12.97 -0.37 -21.00
CA ILE A 46 12.44 0.97 -21.32
C ILE A 46 11.01 1.09 -20.81
N ILE A 47 10.15 0.11 -21.10
CA ILE A 47 8.75 0.12 -20.67
C ILE A 47 8.67 0.07 -19.14
N SER A 48 9.48 -0.76 -18.48
CA SER A 48 9.52 -0.84 -17.02
C SER A 48 9.87 0.50 -16.36
N ASN A 49 10.91 1.20 -16.86
CA ASN A 49 11.25 2.52 -16.36
C ASN A 49 10.19 3.59 -16.68
N LEU A 50 9.49 3.49 -17.82
CA LEU A 50 8.37 4.38 -18.16
C LEU A 50 7.20 4.20 -17.17
N VAL A 51 6.89 2.97 -16.79
CA VAL A 51 5.85 2.68 -15.78
C VAL A 51 6.23 3.30 -14.42
N ILE A 52 7.50 3.19 -14.01
CA ILE A 52 7.99 3.82 -12.78
C ILE A 52 7.92 5.35 -12.90
N PHE A 53 8.26 5.91 -14.05
CA PHE A 53 8.18 7.36 -14.30
C PHE A 53 6.74 7.89 -14.17
N ILE A 54 5.73 7.15 -14.64
CA ILE A 54 4.31 7.48 -14.43
C ILE A 54 4.00 7.51 -12.93
N GLY A 55 4.54 6.58 -12.14
CA GLY A 55 4.44 6.59 -10.68
C GLY A 55 5.05 7.85 -10.04
N ILE A 56 6.22 8.28 -10.51
CA ILE A 56 6.86 9.54 -10.09
C ILE A 56 5.94 10.73 -10.38
N LEU A 57 5.43 10.84 -11.61
CA LEU A 57 4.54 11.93 -12.00
C LEU A 57 3.26 11.97 -11.15
N SER A 58 2.66 10.80 -10.88
CA SER A 58 1.51 10.67 -10.00
C SER A 58 1.81 11.15 -8.57
N ASN A 59 3.00 10.86 -8.05
CA ASN A 59 3.41 11.30 -6.71
C ASN A 59 3.71 12.81 -6.66
N LEU A 60 4.34 13.35 -7.70
CA LEU A 60 4.54 14.80 -7.85
C LEU A 60 3.21 15.55 -7.97
N TYR A 61 2.26 15.01 -8.74
CA TYR A 61 0.90 15.56 -8.80
C TYR A 61 0.25 15.63 -7.42
N LEU A 62 0.32 14.54 -6.65
CA LEU A 62 -0.20 14.51 -5.29
C LEU A 62 0.52 15.52 -4.39
N MET A 63 1.84 15.67 -4.53
CA MET A 63 2.66 16.56 -3.72
C MET A 63 2.33 18.04 -3.97
N PHE A 64 2.28 18.47 -5.23
CA PHE A 64 2.22 19.89 -5.60
C PHE A 64 0.81 20.39 -5.92
N ILE A 65 -0.03 19.57 -6.55
CA ILE A 65 -1.32 20.01 -7.09
C ILE A 65 -2.47 19.73 -6.10
N HIS A 66 -2.41 18.64 -5.36
CA HIS A 66 -3.47 18.32 -4.40
C HIS A 66 -3.34 19.19 -3.14
N LYS A 67 -4.21 20.21 -3.00
CA LYS A 67 -4.09 21.23 -1.94
C LYS A 67 -4.48 20.76 -0.53
N LYS A 68 -5.24 19.68 -0.38
CA LYS A 68 -5.72 19.22 0.93
C LYS A 68 -4.61 18.53 1.72
N ILE A 69 -4.50 18.85 3.03
CA ILE A 69 -3.54 18.24 3.95
C ILE A 69 -3.89 16.77 4.25
N GLN A 70 -5.18 16.46 4.22
CA GLN A 70 -5.71 15.11 4.41
C GLN A 70 -6.42 14.64 3.14
N LEU A 71 -6.17 13.40 2.76
CA LEU A 71 -6.86 12.76 1.65
C LEU A 71 -8.21 12.23 2.13
N SER A 72 -9.27 12.59 1.42
CA SER A 72 -10.57 11.96 1.62
C SER A 72 -10.50 10.48 1.23
N ASP A 73 -11.43 9.67 1.75
CA ASP A 73 -11.53 8.24 1.45
C ASP A 73 -11.51 7.96 -0.07
N LYS A 74 -12.27 8.72 -0.85
CA LYS A 74 -12.31 8.61 -2.32
C LYS A 74 -10.97 8.96 -2.99
N SER A 75 -10.32 10.03 -2.55
CA SER A 75 -9.02 10.43 -3.12
C SER A 75 -7.93 9.43 -2.78
N ALA A 76 -7.89 8.97 -1.54
CA ALA A 76 -6.94 7.95 -1.09
C ALA A 76 -7.14 6.62 -1.85
N PHE A 77 -8.40 6.18 -2.05
CA PHE A 77 -8.72 5.02 -2.87
C PHE A 77 -8.13 5.14 -4.28
N PHE A 78 -8.35 6.28 -4.94
CA PHE A 78 -7.91 6.47 -6.32
C PHE A 78 -6.37 6.40 -6.45
N PHE A 79 -5.63 7.02 -5.52
CA PHE A 79 -4.18 6.96 -5.55
C PHE A 79 -3.64 5.57 -5.21
N LEU A 80 -4.23 4.87 -4.24
CA LEU A 80 -3.86 3.48 -3.94
C LEU A 80 -4.18 2.53 -5.09
N LEU A 81 -5.28 2.79 -5.80
CA LEU A 81 -5.62 2.05 -7.02
C LEU A 81 -4.57 2.25 -8.11
N ILE A 82 -4.11 3.48 -8.33
CA ILE A 82 -3.01 3.77 -9.27
C ILE A 82 -1.74 3.00 -8.85
N ASP A 83 -1.41 2.95 -7.56
CA ASP A 83 -0.24 2.22 -7.06
C ASP A 83 -0.35 0.72 -7.32
N ILE A 84 -1.52 0.12 -7.09
CA ILE A 84 -1.78 -1.30 -7.35
C ILE A 84 -1.63 -1.60 -8.85
N PHE A 85 -2.21 -0.77 -9.72
CA PHE A 85 -2.11 -0.96 -11.16
C PHE A 85 -0.68 -0.75 -11.67
N GLN A 86 0.00 0.31 -11.22
CA GLN A 86 1.37 0.59 -11.60
C GLN A 86 2.31 -0.56 -11.23
N LEU A 87 2.20 -1.07 -10.01
CA LEU A 87 2.98 -2.22 -9.56
C LEU A 87 2.57 -3.51 -10.28
N GLY A 88 1.27 -3.72 -10.52
CA GLY A 88 0.74 -4.85 -11.29
C GLY A 88 1.30 -4.90 -12.71
N ILE A 89 1.35 -3.76 -13.42
CA ILE A 89 1.95 -3.67 -14.76
C ILE A 89 3.45 -3.96 -14.70
N LEU A 90 4.16 -3.42 -13.71
CA LEU A 90 5.59 -3.67 -13.55
C LEU A 90 5.87 -5.16 -13.33
N LEU A 91 5.09 -5.81 -12.48
CA LEU A 91 5.17 -7.26 -12.24
C LEU A 91 4.83 -8.05 -13.49
N PHE A 92 3.78 -7.66 -14.24
CA PHE A 92 3.44 -8.29 -15.52
C PHE A 92 4.62 -8.32 -16.49
N LEU A 93 5.38 -7.23 -16.60
CA LEU A 93 6.55 -7.10 -17.45
C LEU A 93 7.79 -7.88 -16.95
N THR A 94 7.79 -8.28 -15.67
CA THR A 94 8.98 -8.83 -15.01
C THR A 94 8.77 -10.20 -14.38
N GLY A 95 7.85 -11.00 -14.93
CA GLY A 95 7.67 -12.41 -14.55
C GLY A 95 6.45 -12.73 -13.70
N GLY A 96 5.54 -11.76 -13.56
CA GLY A 96 4.23 -11.98 -12.93
C GLY A 96 4.33 -12.52 -11.51
N ILE A 97 3.63 -13.63 -11.29
CA ILE A 97 3.56 -14.28 -9.98
C ILE A 97 4.88 -14.92 -9.55
N SER A 98 5.78 -15.23 -10.50
CA SER A 98 7.10 -15.78 -10.22
C SER A 98 8.10 -14.74 -9.76
N ASN A 99 7.79 -13.45 -9.92
CA ASN A 99 8.63 -12.37 -9.45
C ASN A 99 8.59 -12.28 -7.92
N PRO A 100 9.73 -12.38 -7.19
CA PRO A 100 9.75 -12.33 -5.74
C PRO A 100 9.20 -11.02 -5.15
N PHE A 101 9.21 -9.93 -5.92
CA PHE A 101 8.65 -8.65 -5.51
C PHE A 101 7.11 -8.57 -5.57
N VAL A 102 6.43 -9.63 -6.02
CA VAL A 102 4.96 -9.71 -6.05
C VAL A 102 4.33 -9.49 -4.67
N ILE A 103 5.04 -9.79 -3.59
CA ILE A 103 4.58 -9.55 -2.21
C ILE A 103 4.29 -8.06 -1.95
N PHE A 104 4.95 -7.14 -2.63
CA PHE A 104 4.72 -5.70 -2.47
C PHE A 104 3.37 -5.24 -3.00
N LEU A 105 2.71 -6.05 -3.83
CA LEU A 105 1.34 -5.80 -4.29
C LEU A 105 0.33 -5.78 -3.12
N LEU A 106 0.65 -6.42 -1.99
CA LEU A 106 -0.21 -6.44 -0.80
C LEU A 106 -0.20 -5.11 -0.05
N ILE A 107 0.89 -4.33 -0.15
CA ILE A 107 1.12 -3.13 0.68
C ILE A 107 0.01 -2.08 0.54
N PRO A 108 -0.43 -1.66 -0.66
CA PRO A 108 -1.49 -0.65 -0.77
C PRO A 108 -2.80 -1.09 -0.12
N SER A 109 -3.17 -2.37 -0.28
CA SER A 109 -4.40 -2.93 0.33
C SER A 109 -4.29 -3.01 1.85
N VAL A 110 -3.17 -3.49 2.39
CA VAL A 110 -2.92 -3.55 3.83
C VAL A 110 -2.91 -2.15 4.44
N PHE A 111 -2.29 -1.20 3.76
CA PHE A 111 -2.26 0.20 4.19
C PHE A 111 -3.66 0.82 4.21
N SER A 112 -4.52 0.49 3.25
CA SER A 112 -5.90 0.97 3.20
C SER A 112 -6.73 0.50 4.39
N SER A 113 -6.50 -0.72 4.88
CA SER A 113 -7.31 -1.34 5.94
C SER A 113 -7.25 -0.61 7.28
N SER A 114 -6.14 0.04 7.59
CA SER A 114 -5.97 0.84 8.80
C SER A 114 -6.43 2.30 8.66
N ASN A 115 -6.58 2.81 7.44
CA ASN A 115 -6.76 4.24 7.17
C ASN A 115 -8.09 4.60 6.50
N LEU A 116 -8.68 3.68 5.71
CA LEU A 116 -9.87 3.94 4.89
C LEU A 116 -11.12 3.24 5.43
N SER A 117 -12.26 3.58 4.85
CA SER A 117 -13.54 2.93 5.18
C SER A 117 -13.52 1.45 4.79
N PHE A 118 -14.31 0.64 5.49
CA PHE A 118 -14.41 -0.80 5.23
C PHE A 118 -14.79 -1.10 3.76
N LYS A 119 -15.72 -0.33 3.19
CA LYS A 119 -16.14 -0.50 1.79
C LYS A 119 -15.00 -0.25 0.81
N THR A 120 -14.28 0.83 1.00
CA THR A 120 -13.14 1.23 0.17
C THR A 120 -12.00 0.22 0.28
N ASN A 121 -11.68 -0.22 1.50
CA ASN A 121 -10.68 -1.26 1.72
C ASN A 121 -11.08 -2.59 1.07
N SER A 122 -12.31 -3.05 1.25
CA SER A 122 -12.79 -4.30 0.66
C SER A 122 -12.69 -4.29 -0.87
N LEU A 123 -12.97 -3.15 -1.50
CA LEU A 123 -12.82 -3.02 -2.95
C LEU A 123 -11.35 -3.13 -3.38
N LEU A 124 -10.41 -2.50 -2.66
CA LEU A 124 -8.97 -2.63 -2.95
C LEU A 124 -8.48 -4.06 -2.74
N VAL A 125 -8.94 -4.77 -1.71
CA VAL A 125 -8.62 -6.19 -1.48
C VAL A 125 -9.09 -7.06 -2.65
N VAL A 126 -10.32 -6.87 -3.11
CA VAL A 126 -10.87 -7.60 -4.28
C VAL A 126 -10.04 -7.30 -5.52
N LEU A 127 -9.73 -6.04 -5.80
CA LEU A 127 -8.93 -5.66 -6.97
C LEU A 127 -7.51 -6.24 -6.91
N THR A 128 -6.87 -6.20 -5.75
CA THR A 128 -5.55 -6.83 -5.54
C THR A 128 -5.62 -8.34 -5.79
N THR A 129 -6.65 -9.01 -5.29
CA THR A 129 -6.88 -10.45 -5.52
C THR A 129 -7.06 -10.75 -7.00
N VAL A 130 -7.83 -9.95 -7.72
CA VAL A 130 -8.02 -10.09 -9.18
C VAL A 130 -6.69 -9.94 -9.91
N ILE A 131 -5.87 -8.95 -9.55
CA ILE A 131 -4.56 -8.74 -10.18
C ILE A 131 -3.61 -9.91 -9.89
N ILE A 132 -3.59 -10.46 -8.66
CA ILE A 132 -2.80 -11.67 -8.34
C ILE A 132 -3.23 -12.84 -9.23
N ILE A 133 -4.53 -13.05 -9.41
CA ILE A 133 -5.06 -14.10 -10.28
C ILE A 133 -4.66 -13.83 -11.74
N MET A 134 -4.81 -12.60 -12.22
CA MET A 134 -4.40 -12.24 -13.58
C MET A 134 -2.90 -12.47 -13.82
N LEU A 135 -2.04 -12.07 -12.88
CA LEU A 135 -0.59 -12.27 -12.96
C LEU A 135 -0.19 -13.77 -12.94
N THR A 136 -1.05 -14.63 -12.40
CA THR A 136 -0.84 -16.09 -12.41
C THR A 136 -0.99 -16.68 -13.80
N PHE A 137 -1.95 -16.17 -14.58
CA PHE A 137 -2.28 -16.74 -15.89
C PHE A 137 -1.71 -15.92 -17.06
N TYR A 138 -1.49 -14.63 -16.84
CA TYR A 138 -1.07 -13.68 -17.87
C TYR A 138 0.09 -12.83 -17.34
N SER A 139 1.31 -13.17 -17.76
CA SER A 139 2.51 -12.39 -17.49
C SER A 139 3.55 -12.69 -18.56
N MET A 140 4.50 -11.77 -18.73
CA MET A 140 5.72 -12.07 -19.47
C MET A 140 6.56 -13.08 -18.70
N ASP A 141 7.46 -13.76 -19.41
CA ASP A 141 8.38 -14.72 -18.78
C ASP A 141 9.24 -14.06 -17.70
N LEU A 142 9.57 -14.85 -16.68
CA LEU A 142 10.49 -14.39 -15.63
C LEU A 142 11.82 -14.01 -16.30
N PRO A 143 12.34 -12.78 -16.06
CA PRO A 143 13.63 -12.40 -16.58
C PRO A 143 14.72 -13.38 -16.14
N GLU A 144 15.52 -13.86 -17.08
CA GLU A 144 16.59 -14.83 -16.85
C GLU A 144 17.92 -14.28 -17.29
N PRO A 145 19.03 -14.65 -16.60
CA PRO A 145 20.37 -14.38 -17.09
C PRO A 145 20.64 -15.13 -18.39
N ILE A 146 21.48 -14.59 -19.25
CA ILE A 146 21.82 -15.21 -20.53
C ILE A 146 22.36 -16.63 -20.32
N GLY A 147 21.67 -17.63 -20.92
CA GLY A 147 22.10 -19.04 -20.92
C GLY A 147 21.68 -19.85 -19.68
N LYS A 148 20.82 -19.33 -18.83
CA LYS A 148 20.22 -20.10 -17.70
C LYS A 148 18.72 -20.08 -17.78
N HIS A 149 18.07 -21.22 -17.54
CA HIS A 149 16.62 -21.36 -17.49
C HIS A 149 16.20 -21.79 -16.08
N PHE A 150 15.31 -21.02 -15.47
CA PHE A 150 14.72 -21.37 -14.18
C PHE A 150 13.52 -22.27 -14.37
N HIS A 151 13.63 -23.53 -13.95
CA HIS A 151 12.49 -24.46 -13.96
C HIS A 151 11.79 -24.38 -12.60
N VAL A 152 10.55 -23.88 -12.60
CA VAL A 152 9.68 -23.86 -11.42
C VAL A 152 8.69 -25.00 -11.54
N SER A 153 8.58 -25.85 -10.50
CA SER A 153 7.57 -26.91 -10.47
C SER A 153 6.15 -26.31 -10.57
N PRO A 154 5.24 -26.88 -11.37
CA PRO A 154 3.86 -26.40 -11.47
C PRO A 154 3.15 -26.30 -10.11
N TYR A 155 3.38 -27.24 -9.21
CA TYR A 155 2.81 -27.22 -7.85
C TYR A 155 3.29 -26.02 -7.05
N TYR A 156 4.58 -25.69 -7.13
CA TYR A 156 5.14 -24.50 -6.47
C TYR A 156 4.60 -23.23 -7.10
N TYR A 157 4.52 -23.18 -8.41
CA TYR A 157 3.99 -22.01 -9.14
C TYR A 157 2.57 -21.65 -8.69
N TYR A 158 1.64 -22.62 -8.63
CA TYR A 158 0.27 -22.38 -8.20
C TYR A 158 0.12 -22.19 -6.68
N SER A 159 1.09 -22.59 -5.87
CA SER A 159 1.07 -22.33 -4.43
C SER A 159 1.32 -20.85 -4.09
N ILE A 160 2.05 -20.12 -4.94
CA ILE A 160 2.38 -18.70 -4.70
C ILE A 160 1.13 -17.82 -4.62
N PRO A 161 0.22 -17.81 -5.61
CA PRO A 161 -0.98 -16.98 -5.54
C PRO A 161 -1.89 -17.36 -4.37
N VAL A 162 -1.99 -18.63 -4.03
CA VAL A 162 -2.76 -19.08 -2.85
C VAL A 162 -2.17 -18.49 -1.57
N ALA A 163 -0.85 -18.60 -1.39
CA ALA A 163 -0.16 -18.04 -0.22
C ALA A 163 -0.32 -16.50 -0.15
N LEU A 164 -0.22 -15.81 -1.28
CA LEU A 164 -0.40 -14.35 -1.33
C LEU A 164 -1.82 -13.92 -1.00
N ILE A 165 -2.84 -14.62 -1.49
CA ILE A 165 -4.24 -14.32 -1.18
C ILE A 165 -4.52 -14.55 0.30
N VAL A 166 -4.05 -15.66 0.87
CA VAL A 166 -4.17 -15.93 2.32
C VAL A 166 -3.46 -14.84 3.12
N ALA A 167 -2.23 -14.48 2.74
CA ALA A 167 -1.47 -13.40 3.39
C ALA A 167 -2.20 -12.05 3.27
N LEU A 168 -2.78 -11.73 2.12
CA LEU A 168 -3.55 -10.51 1.89
C LEU A 168 -4.71 -10.39 2.89
N PHE A 169 -5.55 -11.40 3.01
CA PHE A 169 -6.68 -11.39 3.94
C PHE A 169 -6.22 -11.33 5.39
N PHE A 170 -5.22 -12.12 5.76
CA PHE A 170 -4.65 -12.12 7.10
C PHE A 170 -4.08 -10.75 7.49
N LEU A 171 -3.22 -10.18 6.66
CA LEU A 171 -2.60 -8.89 6.93
C LEU A 171 -3.64 -7.75 6.97
N ASN A 172 -4.63 -7.77 6.07
CA ASN A 172 -5.72 -6.79 6.10
C ASN A 172 -6.55 -6.87 7.38
N TYR A 173 -6.89 -8.07 7.84
CA TYR A 173 -7.61 -8.27 9.10
C TYR A 173 -6.85 -7.69 10.29
N PHE A 174 -5.56 -8.04 10.42
CA PHE A 174 -4.72 -7.53 11.50
C PHE A 174 -4.53 -6.00 11.42
N ALA A 175 -4.23 -5.48 10.25
CA ALA A 175 -4.05 -4.03 10.07
C ALA A 175 -5.33 -3.24 10.40
N MET A 176 -6.51 -3.80 10.08
CA MET A 176 -7.80 -3.21 10.47
C MET A 176 -7.96 -3.17 11.99
N ILE A 177 -7.67 -4.26 12.70
CA ILE A 177 -7.73 -4.31 14.17
C ILE A 177 -6.78 -3.29 14.78
N PHE A 178 -5.52 -3.25 14.34
CA PHE A 178 -4.53 -2.28 14.80
C PHE A 178 -4.98 -0.84 14.51
N GLY A 179 -5.56 -0.58 13.35
CA GLY A 179 -6.11 0.74 13.00
C GLY A 179 -7.22 1.18 13.94
N VAL A 180 -8.15 0.30 14.28
CA VAL A 180 -9.23 0.56 15.26
C VAL A 180 -8.65 0.83 16.64
N GLN A 181 -7.76 -0.03 17.13
CA GLN A 181 -7.13 0.14 18.45
C GLN A 181 -6.32 1.43 18.54
N SER A 182 -5.58 1.80 17.50
CA SER A 182 -4.81 3.05 17.45
C SER A 182 -5.72 4.28 17.52
N ARG A 183 -6.88 4.25 16.85
CA ARG A 183 -7.88 5.33 16.92
C ARG A 183 -8.46 5.47 18.32
N LEU A 184 -8.91 4.36 18.92
CA LEU A 184 -9.46 4.36 20.28
C LEU A 184 -8.46 4.90 21.32
N ARG A 185 -7.17 4.53 21.19
CA ARG A 185 -6.11 5.09 22.06
C ARG A 185 -5.94 6.59 21.89
N LYS A 186 -5.96 7.10 20.65
CA LYS A 186 -5.86 8.54 20.38
C LYS A 186 -7.05 9.31 20.94
N GLU A 187 -8.26 8.79 20.78
CA GLU A 187 -9.47 9.40 21.36
C GLU A 187 -9.43 9.42 22.89
N ALA A 188 -8.96 8.35 23.52
CA ALA A 188 -8.80 8.29 24.98
C ALA A 188 -7.77 9.30 25.47
N LEU A 189 -6.62 9.42 24.78
CA LEU A 189 -5.59 10.39 25.12
C LEU A 189 -6.09 11.83 24.97
N SER A 190 -6.77 12.16 23.87
CA SER A 190 -7.35 13.49 23.64
C SER A 190 -8.35 13.88 24.72
N LYS A 191 -9.20 12.94 25.16
CA LYS A 191 -10.12 13.19 26.28
C LYS A 191 -9.41 13.41 27.61
N MET A 192 -8.33 12.66 27.88
CA MET A 192 -7.52 12.86 29.07
C MET A 192 -6.85 14.25 29.07
N GLU A 193 -6.30 14.66 27.92
CA GLU A 193 -5.69 16.00 27.79
C GLU A 193 -6.71 17.12 28.02
N GLU A 194 -7.94 16.98 27.50
CA GLU A 194 -9.02 17.93 27.70
C GLU A 194 -9.42 18.04 29.19
N VAL A 195 -9.58 16.90 29.87
CA VAL A 195 -9.91 16.85 31.32
C VAL A 195 -8.78 17.50 32.12
N MET A 196 -7.52 17.17 31.87
CA MET A 196 -6.39 17.76 32.58
C MET A 196 -6.27 19.28 32.36
N ALA A 197 -6.53 19.75 31.11
CA ALA A 197 -6.54 21.16 30.79
C ALA A 197 -7.62 21.93 31.60
N THR A 198 -8.83 21.33 31.64
CA THR A 198 -9.95 21.91 32.40
C THR A 198 -9.66 21.95 33.93
N GLU A 199 -9.09 20.87 34.48
CA GLU A 199 -8.71 20.81 35.89
C GLU A 199 -7.64 21.84 36.23
N HIS A 200 -6.64 22.00 35.37
CA HIS A 200 -5.58 23.00 35.54
C HIS A 200 -6.14 24.44 35.49
N GLU A 201 -7.11 24.69 34.61
CA GLU A 201 -7.78 26.00 34.52
C GLU A 201 -8.57 26.30 35.82
N LEU A 202 -9.33 25.32 36.34
CA LEU A 202 -10.08 25.46 37.59
C LEU A 202 -9.15 25.70 38.77
N LEU A 203 -8.03 24.99 38.87
CA LEU A 203 -7.03 25.19 39.93
C LEU A 203 -6.39 26.59 39.86
N SER A 204 -6.14 27.09 38.65
CA SER A 204 -5.58 28.45 38.46
C SER A 204 -6.54 29.54 38.88
N LEU A 205 -7.83 29.36 38.65
CA LEU A 205 -8.88 30.30 39.07
C LEU A 205 -9.14 30.24 40.58
N GLY A 206 -9.10 29.03 41.18
CA GLY A 206 -9.25 28.87 42.63
C GLY A 206 -8.09 29.36 43.45
N GLY A 207 -6.88 29.47 42.90
CA GLY A 207 -5.68 30.01 43.55
C GLY A 207 -5.57 31.54 43.53
N GLN A 208 -6.49 32.23 42.83
CA GLN A 208 -6.55 33.69 42.74
C GLN A 208 -7.61 34.31 43.69
N ALA A 209 -8.37 33.49 44.40
CA ALA A 209 -9.35 33.90 45.42
C ALA A 209 -8.76 33.74 46.83
#